data_9066fbffbc30dd18693dfd073e13b672
#
_entry.id   9066fbffbc30dd18693dfd073e13b672
#
_cell.length_a   1.000
_cell.length_b   1.000
_cell.length_c   1.000
_cell.angle_alpha   90.00
_cell.angle_beta   90.00
_cell.angle_gamma   90.00
#
_symmetry.space_group_name_H-M   'P 1'
#
loop_
_entity.id
_entity.type
_entity.pdbx_description
1 polymer ?
#
loop_
_entity_poly.entity_id
_entity_poly.type
_entity_poly.pdbx_seq_one_letter_code
_entity_poly.pdbx_strand_id
1 'polypeptide(L)'
;MGFFEKLKNGLKKTKDSMMGRIESLLHSFNKIDEDLFEELEETLILCDIGVTTSEKICDKLRQKVKQEGVKEPEKIKDMLKEIITEMLGEDQKLDMSTTPSVILVIGVNGVGKTTTIGKLAYQLHKQGKKVIVAAADTFRAAAIDQLEVWTERAGVDIIKHNEGSDPASVVFDALVAAKA
;
A
#
# COMPACT_ATOMS: atom_id res chain seq x y z
N MET A 1 0.48 13.65 -19.29
CA MET A 1 -0.12 13.36 -17.95
C MET A 1 1.00 12.99 -16.99
N GLY A 2 1.22 13.77 -15.96
CA GLY A 2 2.24 13.52 -14.94
C GLY A 2 1.89 12.31 -14.06
N PHE A 3 2.90 11.75 -13.39
CA PHE A 3 2.74 10.60 -12.47
C PHE A 3 1.65 10.87 -11.40
N PHE A 4 1.68 12.03 -10.77
CA PHE A 4 0.70 12.44 -9.76
C PHE A 4 -0.73 12.57 -10.30
N GLU A 5 -0.89 12.99 -11.53
CA GLU A 5 -2.20 13.10 -12.18
C GLU A 5 -2.81 11.73 -12.45
N LYS A 6 -2.00 10.75 -12.88
CA LYS A 6 -2.42 9.36 -13.04
C LYS A 6 -2.80 8.72 -11.69
N LEU A 7 -2.02 8.97 -10.64
CA LEU A 7 -2.28 8.48 -9.29
C LEU A 7 -3.58 9.09 -8.75
N LYS A 8 -3.76 10.40 -8.85
CA LYS A 8 -4.98 11.11 -8.45
C LYS A 8 -6.21 10.56 -9.16
N ASN A 9 -6.13 10.32 -10.46
CA ASN A 9 -7.25 9.78 -11.24
C ASN A 9 -7.54 8.30 -10.87
N GLY A 10 -6.51 7.49 -10.60
CA GLY A 10 -6.68 6.11 -10.17
C GLY A 10 -7.35 5.98 -8.79
N LEU A 11 -7.08 6.92 -7.89
CA LEU A 11 -7.64 6.94 -6.53
C LEU A 11 -8.94 7.75 -6.42
N LYS A 12 -9.35 8.44 -7.50
CA LYS A 12 -10.49 9.37 -7.48
C LYS A 12 -11.76 8.70 -6.97
N LYS A 13 -12.11 7.52 -7.50
CA LYS A 13 -13.33 6.80 -7.13
C LYS A 13 -13.36 6.43 -5.64
N THR A 14 -12.27 5.91 -5.11
CA THR A 14 -12.13 5.54 -3.70
C THR A 14 -12.21 6.78 -2.80
N LYS A 15 -11.47 7.84 -3.17
CA LYS A 15 -11.48 9.11 -2.46
C LYS A 15 -12.87 9.73 -2.43
N ASP A 16 -13.53 9.83 -3.59
CA ASP A 16 -14.83 10.48 -3.70
C ASP A 16 -15.90 9.69 -2.92
N SER A 17 -15.84 8.36 -2.93
CA SER A 17 -16.76 7.51 -2.14
C SER A 17 -16.55 7.70 -0.64
N MET A 18 -15.31 7.64 -0.16
CA MET A 18 -14.98 7.81 1.26
C MET A 18 -15.30 9.24 1.74
N MET A 19 -14.83 10.23 1.01
CA MET A 19 -15.04 11.64 1.39
C MET A 19 -16.52 12.03 1.33
N GLY A 20 -17.28 11.50 0.37
CA GLY A 20 -18.72 11.76 0.29
C GLY A 20 -19.49 11.22 1.50
N ARG A 21 -19.11 10.05 2.03
CA ARG A 21 -19.71 9.49 3.25
C ARG A 21 -19.38 10.36 4.47
N ILE A 22 -18.10 10.73 4.62
CA ILE A 22 -17.66 11.59 5.73
C ILE A 22 -18.33 12.96 5.65
N GLU A 23 -18.40 13.59 4.48
CA GLU A 23 -19.09 14.89 4.30
C GLU A 23 -20.58 14.80 4.63
N SER A 24 -21.26 13.76 4.16
CA SER A 24 -22.69 13.53 4.48
C SER A 24 -22.90 13.36 5.98
N LEU A 25 -22.03 12.63 6.66
CA LEU A 25 -22.04 12.48 8.12
C LEU A 25 -21.88 13.83 8.81
N LEU A 26 -20.83 14.58 8.47
CA LEU A 26 -20.54 15.88 9.11
C LEU A 26 -21.68 16.89 8.92
N HIS A 27 -22.35 16.87 7.77
CA HIS A 27 -23.53 17.73 7.53
C HIS A 27 -24.77 17.32 8.31
N SER A 28 -24.87 16.09 8.82
CA SER A 28 -25.98 15.64 9.65
C SER A 28 -25.87 16.11 11.11
N PHE A 29 -24.70 16.56 11.53
CA PHE A 29 -24.43 17.03 12.88
C PHE A 29 -24.33 18.55 12.95
N ASN A 30 -24.96 19.15 13.97
CA ASN A 30 -24.88 20.61 14.24
C ASN A 30 -23.80 20.96 15.27
N LYS A 31 -23.22 19.97 15.93
CA LYS A 31 -22.20 20.11 16.97
C LYS A 31 -21.26 18.93 16.97
N ILE A 32 -20.10 19.11 17.57
CA ILE A 32 -19.13 18.04 17.79
C ILE A 32 -19.39 17.46 19.18
N ASP A 33 -19.91 16.25 19.22
CA ASP A 33 -20.19 15.49 20.45
C ASP A 33 -19.71 14.04 20.28
N GLU A 34 -19.96 13.20 21.27
CA GLU A 34 -19.51 11.80 21.21
C GLU A 34 -20.23 10.99 20.15
N ASP A 35 -21.51 11.26 19.90
CA ASP A 35 -22.30 10.61 18.86
C ASP A 35 -21.66 10.81 17.46
N LEU A 36 -21.14 12.02 17.20
CA LEU A 36 -20.41 12.29 15.94
C LEU A 36 -19.14 11.42 15.83
N PHE A 37 -18.39 11.25 16.91
CA PHE A 37 -17.17 10.44 16.88
C PHE A 37 -17.47 8.95 16.72
N GLU A 38 -18.53 8.44 17.35
CA GLU A 38 -18.97 7.05 17.20
C GLU A 38 -19.40 6.77 15.76
N GLU A 39 -20.26 7.62 15.17
CA GLU A 39 -20.69 7.46 13.78
C GLU A 39 -19.54 7.66 12.77
N LEU A 40 -18.57 8.53 13.09
CA LEU A 40 -17.38 8.72 12.26
C LEU A 40 -16.48 7.48 12.29
N GLU A 41 -16.29 6.86 13.44
CA GLU A 41 -15.53 5.63 13.59
C GLU A 41 -16.17 4.50 12.78
N GLU A 42 -17.50 4.32 12.89
CA GLU A 42 -18.24 3.35 12.10
C GLU A 42 -18.12 3.62 10.60
N THR A 43 -18.21 4.89 10.19
CA THR A 43 -18.03 5.32 8.79
C THR A 43 -16.62 4.98 8.27
N LEU A 44 -15.58 5.19 9.07
CA LEU A 44 -14.21 4.84 8.71
C LEU A 44 -14.04 3.32 8.55
N ILE A 45 -14.63 2.52 9.44
CA ILE A 45 -14.63 1.05 9.35
C ILE A 45 -15.34 0.60 8.07
N LEU A 46 -16.51 1.18 7.75
CA LEU A 46 -17.23 0.91 6.51
C LEU A 46 -16.49 1.34 5.23
N CYS A 47 -15.46 2.17 5.37
CA CYS A 47 -14.54 2.55 4.30
C CYS A 47 -13.29 1.65 4.22
N ASP A 48 -13.33 0.46 4.82
CA ASP A 48 -12.21 -0.51 4.88
C ASP A 48 -10.99 -0.02 5.68
N ILE A 49 -11.15 0.97 6.54
CA ILE A 49 -10.13 1.33 7.53
C ILE A 49 -10.33 0.38 8.73
N GLY A 50 -9.36 -0.45 9.02
CA GLY A 50 -9.49 -1.44 10.10
C GLY A 50 -9.85 -0.81 11.45
N VAL A 51 -10.59 -1.52 12.30
CA VAL A 51 -11.14 -1.06 13.59
C VAL A 51 -10.09 -0.33 14.43
N THR A 52 -8.96 -0.97 14.70
CA THR A 52 -7.87 -0.37 15.51
C THR A 52 -7.32 0.94 14.94
N THR A 53 -7.32 1.10 13.61
CA THR A 53 -6.87 2.34 12.96
C THR A 53 -7.94 3.41 13.06
N SER A 54 -9.21 3.06 12.90
CA SER A 54 -10.36 3.97 13.04
C SER A 54 -10.44 4.52 14.48
N GLU A 55 -10.33 3.67 15.49
CA GLU A 55 -10.24 4.07 16.90
C GLU A 55 -9.10 5.09 17.13
N LYS A 56 -7.89 4.78 16.65
CA LYS A 56 -6.74 5.70 16.80
C LYS A 56 -6.94 7.05 16.11
N ILE A 57 -7.59 7.05 14.94
CA ILE A 57 -7.93 8.30 14.23
C ILE A 57 -8.91 9.11 15.06
N CYS A 58 -9.99 8.50 15.54
CA CYS A 58 -11.02 9.16 16.34
C CYS A 58 -10.46 9.69 17.68
N ASP A 59 -9.61 8.92 18.35
CA ASP A 59 -8.96 9.37 19.60
C ASP A 59 -8.06 10.59 19.40
N LYS A 60 -7.22 10.58 18.35
CA LYS A 60 -6.40 11.74 17.98
C LYS A 60 -7.27 12.95 17.62
N LEU A 61 -8.38 12.70 16.92
CA LEU A 61 -9.31 13.75 16.54
C LEU A 61 -10.01 14.37 17.75
N ARG A 62 -10.50 13.57 18.72
CA ARG A 62 -11.06 14.04 19.99
C ARG A 62 -10.07 14.95 20.73
N GLN A 63 -8.82 14.51 20.83
CA GLN A 63 -7.76 15.30 21.48
C GLN A 63 -7.51 16.62 20.76
N LYS A 64 -7.41 16.60 19.43
CA LYS A 64 -7.14 17.78 18.62
C LYS A 64 -8.30 18.77 18.66
N VAL A 65 -9.54 18.31 18.52
CA VAL A 65 -10.75 19.14 18.66
C VAL A 65 -10.79 19.84 20.01
N LYS A 66 -10.47 19.13 21.10
CA LYS A 66 -10.42 19.70 22.45
C LYS A 66 -9.30 20.74 22.60
N GLN A 67 -8.12 20.45 22.06
CA GLN A 67 -6.96 21.35 22.14
C GLN A 67 -7.18 22.66 21.36
N GLU A 68 -7.77 22.57 20.17
CA GLU A 68 -8.00 23.71 19.28
C GLU A 68 -9.33 24.41 19.54
N GLY A 69 -10.19 23.84 20.41
CA GLY A 69 -11.50 24.42 20.75
C GLY A 69 -12.45 24.49 19.56
N VAL A 70 -12.35 23.57 18.62
CA VAL A 70 -13.16 23.51 17.39
C VAL A 70 -14.60 23.13 17.73
N LYS A 71 -15.57 23.86 17.19
CA LYS A 71 -17.01 23.65 17.43
C LYS A 71 -17.79 23.31 16.15
N GLU A 72 -17.24 23.62 15.01
CA GLU A 72 -17.88 23.43 13.70
C GLU A 72 -17.53 22.05 13.12
N PRO A 73 -18.55 21.19 12.86
CA PRO A 73 -18.29 19.84 12.29
C PRO A 73 -17.55 19.86 10.94
N GLU A 74 -17.73 20.88 10.12
CA GLU A 74 -17.09 20.98 8.83
C GLU A 74 -15.55 21.00 8.89
N LYS A 75 -14.99 21.51 9.99
CA LYS A 75 -13.53 21.55 10.23
C LYS A 75 -12.94 20.17 10.48
N ILE A 76 -13.74 19.21 10.93
CA ILE A 76 -13.33 17.82 11.19
C ILE A 76 -12.66 17.19 9.95
N LYS A 77 -13.17 17.49 8.76
CA LYS A 77 -12.61 16.97 7.51
C LYS A 77 -11.13 17.33 7.31
N ASP A 78 -10.76 18.56 7.58
CA ASP A 78 -9.37 19.00 7.40
C ASP A 78 -8.47 18.48 8.52
N MET A 79 -8.99 18.44 9.75
CA MET A 79 -8.30 17.80 10.89
C MET A 79 -8.05 16.31 10.65
N LEU A 80 -9.01 15.58 10.06
CA LEU A 80 -8.84 14.19 9.68
C LEU A 80 -7.70 14.01 8.66
N LYS A 81 -7.62 14.88 7.65
CA LYS A 81 -6.52 14.82 6.67
C LYS A 81 -5.16 15.03 7.35
N GLU A 82 -5.06 15.98 8.25
CA GLU A 82 -3.83 16.24 9.00
C GLU A 82 -3.43 15.04 9.84
N ILE A 83 -4.38 14.47 10.61
CA ILE A 83 -4.14 13.31 11.45
C ILE A 83 -3.70 12.10 10.62
N ILE A 84 -4.39 11.81 9.52
CA ILE A 84 -4.03 10.69 8.63
C ILE A 84 -2.64 10.92 8.02
N THR A 85 -2.34 12.16 7.59
CA THR A 85 -1.03 12.51 7.04
C THR A 85 0.08 12.31 8.09
N GLU A 86 -0.16 12.76 9.32
CA GLU A 86 0.76 12.56 10.44
C GLU A 86 0.96 11.07 10.77
N MET A 87 -0.12 10.28 10.77
CA MET A 87 -0.07 8.85 11.03
C MET A 87 0.66 8.05 9.95
N LEU A 88 0.58 8.49 8.70
CA LEU A 88 1.35 7.91 7.58
C LEU A 88 2.85 8.22 7.71
N GLY A 89 3.19 9.31 8.40
CA GLY A 89 4.58 9.73 8.62
C GLY A 89 5.26 10.24 7.34
N GLU A 90 6.57 10.40 7.43
CA GLU A 90 7.39 10.74 6.27
C GLU A 90 7.56 9.53 5.33
N ASP A 91 8.02 9.79 4.11
CA ASP A 91 8.28 8.77 3.09
C ASP A 91 9.08 7.59 3.64
N GLN A 92 8.41 6.45 3.81
CA GLN A 92 9.06 5.21 4.22
C GLN A 92 9.84 4.64 3.04
N LYS A 93 11.16 4.61 3.14
CA LYS A 93 12.02 3.94 2.17
C LYS A 93 12.05 2.44 2.46
N LEU A 94 12.22 1.65 1.40
CA LEU A 94 12.49 0.23 1.58
C LEU A 94 13.77 0.06 2.40
N ASP A 95 13.71 -0.76 3.45
CA ASP A 95 14.91 -1.12 4.20
C ASP A 95 15.78 -2.05 3.34
N MET A 96 16.93 -1.54 2.93
CA MET A 96 17.94 -2.22 2.12
C MET A 96 19.26 -2.35 2.90
N SER A 97 19.17 -2.49 4.21
CA SER A 97 20.34 -2.56 5.11
C SER A 97 21.07 -3.91 5.05
N THR A 98 20.41 -4.96 4.56
CA THR A 98 21.01 -6.30 4.43
C THR A 98 21.56 -6.56 3.03
N THR A 99 22.54 -7.46 2.91
CA THR A 99 23.14 -7.89 1.63
C THR A 99 23.21 -9.43 1.59
N PRO A 100 22.39 -10.09 0.77
CA PRO A 100 21.31 -9.51 -0.03
C PRO A 100 20.11 -9.07 0.81
N SER A 101 19.38 -8.05 0.34
CA SER A 101 18.05 -7.73 0.86
C SER A 101 17.01 -8.58 0.14
N VAL A 102 16.04 -9.13 0.87
CA VAL A 102 15.02 -10.01 0.32
C VAL A 102 13.65 -9.36 0.45
N ILE A 103 12.93 -9.24 -0.67
CA ILE A 103 11.56 -8.72 -0.72
C ILE A 103 10.62 -9.84 -1.11
N LEU A 104 9.74 -10.26 -0.19
CA LEU A 104 8.71 -11.26 -0.45
C LEU A 104 7.40 -10.56 -0.85
N VAL A 105 6.90 -10.85 -2.06
CA VAL A 105 5.63 -10.31 -2.56
C VAL A 105 4.56 -11.40 -2.50
N ILE A 106 3.57 -11.19 -1.63
CA ILE A 106 2.47 -12.13 -1.39
C ILE A 106 1.12 -11.54 -1.81
N GLY A 107 0.13 -12.39 -2.01
CA GLY A 107 -1.25 -11.99 -2.31
C GLY A 107 -2.01 -13.03 -3.14
N VAL A 108 -3.33 -12.88 -3.22
CA VAL A 108 -4.19 -13.76 -4.03
C VAL A 108 -3.96 -13.56 -5.54
N ASN A 109 -4.53 -14.44 -6.37
CA ASN A 109 -4.40 -14.33 -7.83
C ASN A 109 -5.10 -13.06 -8.35
N GLY A 110 -4.51 -12.42 -9.36
CA GLY A 110 -5.09 -11.24 -10.02
C GLY A 110 -4.88 -9.89 -9.31
N VAL A 111 -4.34 -9.85 -8.09
CA VAL A 111 -4.11 -8.58 -7.35
C VAL A 111 -2.94 -7.73 -7.86
N GLY A 112 -2.19 -8.21 -8.86
CA GLY A 112 -1.11 -7.45 -9.46
C GLY A 112 0.30 -7.74 -8.93
N LYS A 113 0.53 -8.89 -8.25
CA LYS A 113 1.86 -9.29 -7.76
C LYS A 113 2.94 -9.18 -8.83
N THR A 114 2.76 -9.88 -9.96
CA THR A 114 3.72 -9.93 -11.07
C THR A 114 4.04 -8.54 -11.61
N THR A 115 3.01 -7.71 -11.79
CA THR A 115 3.17 -6.32 -12.24
C THR A 115 3.94 -5.47 -11.22
N THR A 116 3.68 -5.66 -9.94
CA THR A 116 4.37 -4.95 -8.85
C THR A 116 5.83 -5.36 -8.78
N ILE A 117 6.13 -6.67 -8.88
CA ILE A 117 7.50 -7.19 -8.93
C ILE A 117 8.27 -6.56 -10.09
N GLY A 118 7.72 -6.58 -11.31
CA GLY A 118 8.38 -6.01 -12.47
C GLY A 118 8.66 -4.51 -12.34
N LYS A 119 7.71 -3.73 -11.82
CA LYS A 119 7.90 -2.29 -11.59
C LYS A 119 8.94 -2.01 -10.50
N LEU A 120 8.90 -2.77 -9.41
CA LEU A 120 9.85 -2.61 -8.31
C LEU A 120 11.27 -2.99 -8.75
N ALA A 121 11.42 -4.12 -9.44
CA ALA A 121 12.69 -4.55 -10.01
C ALA A 121 13.28 -3.49 -10.93
N TYR A 122 12.49 -2.93 -11.84
CA TYR A 122 12.90 -1.83 -12.71
C TYR A 122 13.35 -0.59 -11.95
N GLN A 123 12.61 -0.18 -10.90
CA GLN A 123 12.97 0.98 -10.09
C GLN A 123 14.29 0.77 -9.33
N LEU A 124 14.47 -0.39 -8.73
CA LEU A 124 15.69 -0.73 -8.00
C LEU A 124 16.89 -0.82 -8.95
N HIS A 125 16.72 -1.44 -10.12
CA HIS A 125 17.74 -1.49 -11.16
C HIS A 125 18.15 -0.10 -11.64
N LYS A 126 17.20 0.80 -11.87
CA LYS A 126 17.48 2.21 -12.22
C LYS A 126 18.22 2.98 -11.13
N GLN A 127 18.09 2.57 -9.89
CA GLN A 127 18.87 3.12 -8.76
C GLN A 127 20.27 2.51 -8.64
N GLY A 128 20.68 1.70 -9.63
CA GLY A 128 22.00 1.06 -9.66
C GLY A 128 22.11 -0.18 -8.75
N LYS A 129 21.00 -0.73 -8.28
CA LYS A 129 21.01 -1.97 -7.50
C LYS A 129 21.09 -3.18 -8.43
N LYS A 130 21.88 -4.19 -8.02
CA LYS A 130 21.80 -5.54 -8.63
C LYS A 130 20.52 -6.20 -8.14
N VAL A 131 19.69 -6.64 -9.04
CA VAL A 131 18.36 -7.22 -8.74
C VAL A 131 18.25 -8.60 -9.37
N ILE A 132 17.83 -9.58 -8.58
CA ILE A 132 17.48 -10.93 -9.03
C ILE A 132 16.04 -11.18 -8.63
N VAL A 133 15.25 -11.71 -9.55
CA VAL A 133 13.86 -12.11 -9.29
C VAL A 133 13.80 -13.65 -9.22
N ALA A 134 13.19 -14.19 -8.16
CA ALA A 134 12.94 -15.62 -8.01
C ALA A 134 11.50 -15.95 -8.41
N ALA A 135 11.30 -16.79 -9.42
CA ALA A 135 9.99 -17.24 -9.91
C ALA A 135 9.47 -18.41 -9.07
N ALA A 136 9.06 -18.15 -7.83
CA ALA A 136 8.63 -19.17 -6.88
C ALA A 136 7.14 -19.61 -7.01
N ASP A 137 6.37 -19.09 -7.96
CA ASP A 137 5.03 -19.61 -8.34
C ASP A 137 5.21 -20.75 -9.36
N THR A 138 5.79 -21.85 -8.90
CA THR A 138 6.19 -22.97 -9.75
C THR A 138 5.03 -23.87 -10.19
N PHE A 139 3.87 -23.73 -9.57
CA PHE A 139 2.66 -24.50 -9.92
C PHE A 139 1.90 -23.94 -11.13
N ARG A 140 2.36 -22.81 -11.68
CA ARG A 140 1.67 -22.11 -12.76
C ARG A 140 2.67 -21.69 -13.83
N ALA A 141 2.79 -22.51 -14.91
CA ALA A 141 3.68 -22.20 -16.03
C ALA A 141 3.49 -20.77 -16.57
N ALA A 142 2.25 -20.36 -16.83
CA ALA A 142 1.94 -19.02 -17.30
C ALA A 142 2.37 -17.89 -16.33
N ALA A 143 2.51 -18.16 -15.04
CA ALA A 143 3.01 -17.16 -14.07
C ALA A 143 4.52 -16.97 -14.18
N ILE A 144 5.25 -18.07 -14.45
CA ILE A 144 6.70 -18.03 -14.69
C ILE A 144 6.97 -17.24 -15.98
N ASP A 145 6.31 -17.57 -17.07
CA ASP A 145 6.48 -16.90 -18.37
C ASP A 145 6.13 -15.40 -18.28
N GLN A 146 5.02 -15.08 -17.59
CA GLN A 146 4.63 -13.69 -17.37
C GLN A 146 5.69 -12.92 -16.59
N LEU A 147 6.28 -13.53 -15.57
CA LEU A 147 7.31 -12.88 -14.75
C LEU A 147 8.60 -12.67 -15.55
N GLU A 148 8.95 -13.62 -16.41
CA GLU A 148 10.10 -13.52 -17.33
C GLU A 148 9.99 -12.30 -18.24
N VAL A 149 8.84 -12.10 -18.89
CA VAL A 149 8.60 -10.90 -19.71
C VAL A 149 8.78 -9.61 -18.93
N TRP A 150 8.39 -9.58 -17.64
CA TRP A 150 8.58 -8.41 -16.80
C TRP A 150 10.05 -8.18 -16.42
N THR A 151 10.80 -9.24 -16.13
CA THR A 151 12.22 -9.14 -15.78
C THR A 151 13.07 -8.72 -16.98
N GLU A 152 12.78 -9.23 -18.16
CA GLU A 152 13.40 -8.76 -19.42
C GLU A 152 13.18 -7.26 -19.64
N ARG A 153 11.94 -6.79 -19.49
CA ARG A 153 11.61 -5.36 -19.61
C ARG A 153 12.27 -4.50 -18.53
N ALA A 154 12.48 -5.07 -17.36
CA ALA A 154 13.15 -4.38 -16.25
C ALA A 154 14.69 -4.39 -16.39
N GLY A 155 15.24 -5.25 -17.25
CA GLY A 155 16.69 -5.45 -17.44
C GLY A 155 17.35 -6.10 -16.23
N VAL A 156 16.66 -7.08 -15.60
CA VAL A 156 17.12 -7.77 -14.39
C VAL A 156 17.12 -9.28 -14.59
N ASP A 157 17.96 -9.97 -13.81
CA ASP A 157 18.07 -11.44 -13.88
C ASP A 157 16.86 -12.12 -13.21
N ILE A 158 16.51 -13.31 -13.72
CA ILE A 158 15.48 -14.18 -13.16
C ILE A 158 16.07 -15.57 -12.87
N ILE A 159 15.77 -16.10 -11.70
CA ILE A 159 15.97 -17.52 -11.36
C ILE A 159 14.62 -18.21 -11.43
N LYS A 160 14.52 -19.21 -12.29
CA LYS A 160 13.32 -20.02 -12.50
C LYS A 160 13.69 -21.49 -12.66
N HIS A 161 12.78 -22.37 -12.27
CA HIS A 161 12.85 -23.80 -12.51
C HIS A 161 11.67 -24.25 -13.38
N ASN A 162 11.63 -25.52 -13.74
CA ASN A 162 10.51 -26.10 -14.48
C ASN A 162 9.22 -26.06 -13.64
N GLU A 163 8.08 -26.03 -14.32
CA GLU A 163 6.78 -26.17 -13.68
C GLU A 163 6.76 -27.42 -12.77
N GLY A 164 6.16 -27.28 -11.59
CA GLY A 164 6.08 -28.35 -10.58
C GLY A 164 7.32 -28.51 -9.72
N SER A 165 8.39 -27.74 -9.94
CA SER A 165 9.55 -27.74 -9.04
C SER A 165 9.21 -27.21 -7.65
N ASP A 166 10.00 -27.59 -6.64
CA ASP A 166 9.85 -27.05 -5.29
C ASP A 166 10.14 -25.52 -5.27
N PRO A 167 9.17 -24.68 -4.85
CA PRO A 167 9.38 -23.25 -4.73
C PRO A 167 10.58 -22.86 -3.86
N ALA A 168 10.85 -23.64 -2.80
CA ALA A 168 11.96 -23.37 -1.90
C ALA A 168 13.33 -23.55 -2.59
N SER A 169 13.44 -24.49 -3.55
CA SER A 169 14.66 -24.66 -4.34
C SER A 169 14.96 -23.45 -5.22
N VAL A 170 13.92 -22.84 -5.82
CA VAL A 170 14.07 -21.61 -6.63
C VAL A 170 14.57 -20.46 -5.77
N VAL A 171 14.00 -20.31 -4.57
CA VAL A 171 14.41 -19.26 -3.62
C VAL A 171 15.84 -19.49 -3.14
N PHE A 172 16.20 -20.74 -2.86
CA PHE A 172 17.55 -21.10 -2.44
C PHE A 172 18.58 -20.73 -3.50
N ASP A 173 18.35 -21.11 -4.76
CA ASP A 173 19.27 -20.81 -5.86
C ASP A 173 19.34 -19.30 -6.14
N ALA A 174 18.23 -18.57 -6.01
CA ALA A 174 18.23 -17.11 -6.11
C ALA A 174 19.08 -16.46 -4.99
N LEU A 175 19.00 -16.97 -3.76
CA LEU A 175 19.84 -16.48 -2.65
C LEU A 175 21.32 -16.79 -2.85
N VAL A 176 21.64 -17.96 -3.38
CA VAL A 176 23.02 -18.33 -3.73
C VAL A 176 23.57 -17.40 -4.81
N ALA A 177 22.80 -17.18 -5.88
CA ALA A 177 23.17 -16.26 -6.95
C ALA A 177 23.32 -14.80 -6.46
N ALA A 178 22.47 -14.36 -5.52
CA ALA A 178 22.55 -13.01 -4.99
C ALA A 178 23.73 -12.77 -4.05
N LYS A 179 24.36 -13.83 -3.51
CA LYS A 179 25.55 -13.77 -2.66
C LYS A 179 26.85 -13.88 -3.44
N ALA A 180 26.80 -14.33 -4.68
CA ALA A 180 27.95 -14.44 -5.57
C ALA A 180 28.29 -13.09 -6.21
#